data_6610a55449284a6b823d6137a87105bc
#
_entry.id   6610a55449284a6b823d6137a87105bc
#
_cell.length_a   1.000
_cell.length_b   1.000
_cell.length_c   1.000
_cell.angle_alpha   90.00
_cell.angle_beta   90.00
_cell.angle_gamma   90.00
#
_symmetry.space_group_name_H-M   'P 1'
#
loop_
_entity.id
_entity.type
_entity.pdbx_description
1 polymer ?
#
loop_
_entity_poly.entity_id
_entity_poly.type
_entity_poly.pdbx_seq_one_letter_code
_entity_poly.pdbx_strand_id
1 'polypeptide(L)'
;GHLTERDSVIYFDNDFEISDENIDAVTFGKVRGCTNYGAVDADLNVGGIAGAMAIEYELDPEGDQKESSSVFDRVYETKAVVQHCVNRGSISGKKDCIGGIVGEMDLGIVLSCEAYGSARSETGSYVGGIAGLSSAGIRSSWAKLTLSGKSSVGGIVGSGSEDTSSSAGSGCTVTDCRSLVVVEDCDQFSGAISGRDLGVFRGNYFVSDTLRGVDRRSLSGQAEPMDYA
;
A
#
# COMPACT_ATOMS: atom_id res chain seq x y z
N GLY A 1 -17.81 -13.24 -13.55
CA GLY A 1 -18.96 -12.40 -13.75
C GLY A 1 -18.49 -10.99 -14.05
N HIS A 2 -18.90 -10.45 -15.18
CA HIS A 2 -18.50 -9.12 -15.60
C HIS A 2 -19.14 -8.08 -14.69
N LEU A 3 -18.32 -7.19 -14.14
CA LEU A 3 -18.75 -5.93 -13.56
C LEU A 3 -19.02 -4.97 -14.71
N THR A 4 -20.25 -4.93 -15.19
CA THR A 4 -20.61 -3.85 -16.10
C THR A 4 -20.74 -2.57 -15.32
N GLU A 5 -20.07 -1.52 -15.78
CA GLU A 5 -20.27 -0.16 -15.36
C GLU A 5 -21.72 0.18 -15.37
N ARG A 6 -22.40 0.16 -14.28
CA ARG A 6 -23.53 1.05 -14.10
C ARG A 6 -23.96 1.09 -12.66
N ASP A 7 -23.84 2.28 -12.18
CA ASP A 7 -24.66 2.86 -11.17
C ASP A 7 -24.76 2.05 -9.87
N SER A 8 -23.96 2.47 -8.92
CA SER A 8 -23.97 2.01 -7.54
C SER A 8 -23.24 0.69 -7.25
N VAL A 9 -22.03 0.54 -7.75
CA VAL A 9 -21.10 -0.36 -7.07
C VAL A 9 -20.67 0.34 -5.79
N ILE A 10 -21.23 -0.04 -4.68
CA ILE A 10 -20.82 0.46 -3.38
C ILE A 10 -19.69 -0.47 -2.91
N TYR A 11 -18.48 0.06 -2.88
CA TYR A 11 -17.34 -0.63 -2.33
C TYR A 11 -17.32 -0.41 -0.82
N PHE A 12 -17.65 -1.42 -0.06
CA PHE A 12 -17.48 -1.41 1.38
C PHE A 12 -16.08 -1.93 1.74
N ASP A 13 -15.08 -1.09 1.60
CA ASP A 13 -13.74 -1.41 2.09
C ASP A 13 -13.59 -1.03 3.58
N ASN A 14 -14.55 -0.30 4.12
CA ASN A 14 -14.47 0.31 5.43
C ASN A 14 -14.96 -0.54 6.59
N ASP A 15 -15.75 -1.55 6.32
CA ASP A 15 -16.27 -2.43 7.36
C ASP A 15 -15.30 -3.56 7.74
N PHE A 16 -14.06 -3.47 7.28
CA PHE A 16 -13.01 -4.27 7.83
C PHE A 16 -12.66 -3.76 9.24
N GLU A 17 -13.48 -4.09 10.22
CA GLU A 17 -12.90 -4.40 11.51
C GLU A 17 -11.97 -5.57 11.27
N ILE A 18 -10.69 -5.23 11.14
CA ILE A 18 -9.63 -6.18 10.85
C ILE A 18 -9.37 -6.95 12.14
N SER A 19 -10.25 -7.89 12.42
CA SER A 19 -9.94 -8.98 13.32
C SER A 19 -9.24 -10.06 12.48
N ASP A 20 -8.26 -10.72 13.05
CA ASP A 20 -7.57 -11.83 12.38
C ASP A 20 -8.57 -12.91 11.92
N GLU A 21 -9.71 -13.05 12.59
CA GLU A 21 -10.81 -13.94 12.25
C GLU A 21 -11.47 -13.60 10.93
N ASN A 22 -11.75 -12.32 10.66
CA ASN A 22 -12.37 -11.88 9.40
C ASN A 22 -11.43 -12.07 8.21
N ILE A 23 -10.14 -11.83 8.41
CA ILE A 23 -9.11 -12.00 7.37
C ILE A 23 -8.92 -13.48 7.05
N ASP A 24 -8.94 -14.35 8.04
CA ASP A 24 -8.79 -15.79 7.81
C ASP A 24 -9.98 -16.40 7.06
N ALA A 25 -11.15 -15.82 7.17
CA ALA A 25 -12.35 -16.22 6.41
C ALA A 25 -12.33 -15.81 4.93
N VAL A 26 -11.47 -14.88 4.52
CA VAL A 26 -11.34 -14.45 3.11
C VAL A 26 -10.74 -15.59 2.29
N THR A 27 -11.45 -16.06 1.30
CA THR A 27 -11.02 -17.14 0.41
C THR A 27 -10.58 -16.68 -0.97
N PHE A 28 -10.96 -15.47 -1.39
CA PHE A 28 -10.62 -14.87 -2.68
C PHE A 28 -9.85 -13.57 -2.49
N GLY A 29 -9.00 -13.21 -3.45
CA GLY A 29 -8.19 -11.98 -3.38
C GLY A 29 -7.15 -11.98 -2.25
N LYS A 30 -6.68 -13.17 -1.82
CA LYS A 30 -5.76 -13.30 -0.70
C LYS A 30 -4.42 -13.90 -1.14
N VAL A 31 -3.34 -13.19 -0.81
CA VAL A 31 -1.95 -13.66 -0.92
C VAL A 31 -1.40 -13.81 0.48
N ARG A 32 -1.01 -15.01 0.87
CA ARG A 32 -0.52 -15.31 2.23
C ARG A 32 0.76 -16.13 2.24
N GLY A 33 1.68 -15.76 3.12
CA GLY A 33 2.86 -16.55 3.41
C GLY A 33 3.85 -16.67 2.26
N CYS A 34 3.84 -15.73 1.31
CA CYS A 34 4.74 -15.71 0.18
C CYS A 34 6.07 -15.05 0.54
N THR A 35 7.16 -15.56 -0.02
CA THR A 35 8.48 -14.94 0.12
C THR A 35 9.10 -14.71 -1.25
N ASN A 36 9.49 -13.47 -1.52
CA ASN A 36 10.28 -13.10 -2.69
C ASN A 36 11.75 -12.94 -2.30
N TYR A 37 12.65 -13.62 -3.02
CA TYR A 37 14.10 -13.45 -2.91
C TYR A 37 14.71 -12.83 -4.16
N GLY A 38 13.95 -12.76 -5.24
CA GLY A 38 14.41 -12.24 -6.53
C GLY A 38 14.26 -10.73 -6.65
N ALA A 39 15.04 -10.14 -7.54
CA ALA A 39 14.82 -8.76 -7.95
C ALA A 39 13.56 -8.66 -8.81
N VAL A 40 12.82 -7.56 -8.61
CA VAL A 40 11.67 -7.20 -9.45
C VAL A 40 11.97 -5.86 -10.10
N ASP A 41 11.84 -5.80 -11.41
CA ASP A 41 12.06 -4.61 -12.23
C ASP A 41 10.90 -4.43 -13.20
N ALA A 42 10.27 -3.26 -13.20
CA ALA A 42 9.17 -2.93 -14.09
C ALA A 42 9.06 -1.40 -14.28
N ASP A 43 8.05 -0.95 -15.01
CA ASP A 43 7.89 0.48 -15.29
C ASP A 43 7.13 1.21 -14.20
N LEU A 44 5.99 0.69 -13.76
CA LEU A 44 5.01 1.35 -12.88
C LEU A 44 4.36 0.32 -11.96
N ASN A 45 3.90 0.74 -10.78
CA ASN A 45 3.20 -0.09 -9.80
C ASN A 45 3.96 -1.38 -9.47
N VAL A 46 5.16 -1.23 -8.92
CA VAL A 46 6.08 -2.34 -8.69
C VAL A 46 6.13 -2.71 -7.21
N GLY A 47 5.81 -3.95 -6.91
CA GLY A 47 5.90 -4.48 -5.54
C GLY A 47 6.59 -5.83 -5.49
N GLY A 48 7.21 -6.14 -4.36
CA GLY A 48 7.90 -7.41 -4.16
C GLY A 48 6.98 -8.62 -4.14
N ILE A 49 5.69 -8.42 -3.84
CA ILE A 49 4.66 -9.46 -3.76
C ILE A 49 3.52 -9.17 -4.75
N ALA A 50 3.07 -7.93 -4.84
CA ALA A 50 1.99 -7.55 -5.74
C ALA A 50 2.28 -6.17 -6.37
N GLY A 51 2.00 -6.02 -7.65
CA GLY A 51 2.12 -4.73 -8.33
C GLY A 51 1.03 -3.76 -7.88
N ALA A 52 -0.22 -4.21 -7.90
CA ALA A 52 -1.36 -3.43 -7.45
C ALA A 52 -2.38 -4.28 -6.69
N MET A 53 -3.09 -3.64 -5.76
CA MET A 53 -4.30 -4.12 -5.09
C MET A 53 -5.43 -3.19 -5.49
N ALA A 54 -6.08 -3.49 -6.59
CA ALA A 54 -7.08 -2.65 -7.22
C ALA A 54 -8.16 -3.51 -7.87
N ILE A 55 -9.24 -2.86 -8.27
CA ILE A 55 -10.25 -3.50 -9.10
C ILE A 55 -9.82 -3.33 -10.56
N GLU A 56 -9.86 -4.42 -11.29
CA GLU A 56 -9.64 -4.37 -12.72
C GLU A 56 -10.86 -3.76 -13.40
N TYR A 57 -10.67 -2.58 -13.97
CA TYR A 57 -11.69 -1.88 -14.75
C TYR A 57 -11.59 -2.13 -16.25
N GLU A 58 -10.55 -2.83 -16.69
CA GLU A 58 -10.45 -3.21 -18.10
C GLU A 58 -11.50 -4.24 -18.43
N LEU A 59 -12.58 -3.73 -18.96
CA LEU A 59 -13.60 -4.52 -19.57
C LEU A 59 -13.01 -5.16 -20.84
N ASP A 60 -13.13 -6.47 -20.95
CA ASP A 60 -12.81 -7.16 -22.20
C ASP A 60 -13.73 -6.60 -23.30
N PRO A 61 -13.20 -5.93 -24.35
CA PRO A 61 -14.03 -5.35 -25.39
C PRO A 61 -14.95 -6.37 -26.10
N GLU A 62 -14.59 -7.65 -26.04
CA GLU A 62 -15.42 -8.74 -26.58
C GLU A 62 -16.52 -9.17 -25.60
N GLY A 63 -16.34 -8.96 -24.30
CA GLY A 63 -17.32 -9.24 -23.27
C GLY A 63 -18.31 -8.09 -23.01
N ASP A 64 -18.01 -6.90 -23.51
CA ASP A 64 -18.76 -5.67 -23.26
C ASP A 64 -19.97 -5.45 -24.15
N GLN A 65 -20.35 -6.42 -24.93
CA GLN A 65 -21.64 -6.35 -25.62
C GLN A 65 -22.77 -6.44 -24.60
N LYS A 66 -23.24 -5.27 -24.26
CA LYS A 66 -24.30 -5.02 -23.31
C LYS A 66 -25.58 -5.72 -23.71
N GLU A 67 -26.01 -6.63 -22.94
CA GLU A 67 -27.45 -6.79 -22.78
C GLU A 67 -27.90 -5.85 -21.66
N SER A 68 -28.45 -4.73 -22.10
CA SER A 68 -29.12 -3.80 -21.22
C SER A 68 -30.46 -4.38 -20.81
N SER A 69 -30.59 -4.88 -19.63
CA SER A 69 -31.85 -4.81 -18.87
C SER A 69 -31.72 -5.58 -17.56
N SER A 70 -31.43 -4.91 -16.54
CA SER A 70 -32.11 -5.01 -15.25
C SER A 70 -31.30 -4.23 -14.24
N VAL A 71 -31.97 -3.27 -13.67
CA VAL A 71 -31.49 -2.51 -12.52
C VAL A 71 -31.40 -3.48 -11.37
N PHE A 72 -30.24 -4.06 -11.17
CA PHE A 72 -29.88 -4.71 -9.91
C PHE A 72 -28.74 -3.93 -9.32
N ASP A 73 -29.00 -3.25 -8.23
CA ASP A 73 -27.94 -2.76 -7.36
C ASP A 73 -27.16 -3.96 -6.82
N ARG A 74 -25.99 -4.21 -7.38
CA ARG A 74 -25.11 -5.24 -6.86
C ARG A 74 -24.11 -4.60 -5.93
N VAL A 75 -24.18 -4.98 -4.70
CA VAL A 75 -23.15 -4.68 -3.72
C VAL A 75 -22.04 -5.74 -3.88
N TYR A 76 -20.84 -5.30 -4.23
CA TYR A 76 -19.67 -6.17 -4.28
C TYR A 76 -18.81 -5.86 -3.06
N GLU A 77 -18.62 -6.84 -2.24
CA GLU A 77 -17.62 -6.79 -1.19
C GLU A 77 -16.29 -7.28 -1.78
N THR A 78 -15.37 -6.36 -2.06
CA THR A 78 -14.06 -6.69 -2.61
C THR A 78 -13.06 -6.75 -1.48
N LYS A 79 -12.50 -7.93 -1.25
CA LYS A 79 -11.50 -8.19 -0.22
C LYS A 79 -10.18 -8.54 -0.87
N ALA A 80 -9.22 -7.62 -0.86
CA ALA A 80 -7.85 -7.89 -1.25
C ALA A 80 -6.97 -7.91 0.01
N VAL A 81 -6.30 -9.03 0.24
CA VAL A 81 -5.48 -9.24 1.45
C VAL A 81 -4.10 -9.74 1.07
N VAL A 82 -3.05 -9.02 1.50
CA VAL A 82 -1.66 -9.50 1.47
C VAL A 82 -1.20 -9.69 2.91
N GLN A 83 -0.95 -10.94 3.32
CA GLN A 83 -0.72 -11.28 4.71
C GLN A 83 0.50 -12.19 4.90
N HIS A 84 1.31 -11.90 5.94
CA HIS A 84 2.49 -12.70 6.31
C HIS A 84 3.45 -12.95 5.15
N CYS A 85 3.60 -11.97 4.27
CA CYS A 85 4.49 -12.05 3.12
C CYS A 85 5.81 -11.34 3.42
N VAL A 86 6.89 -11.84 2.82
CA VAL A 86 8.22 -11.31 3.03
C VAL A 86 8.89 -11.00 1.69
N ASN A 87 9.34 -9.77 1.51
CA ASN A 87 10.24 -9.44 0.41
C ASN A 87 11.68 -9.31 0.93
N ARG A 88 12.60 -10.02 0.28
CA ARG A 88 14.06 -9.93 0.53
C ARG A 88 14.84 -9.52 -0.71
N GLY A 89 14.15 -9.31 -1.81
CA GLY A 89 14.73 -8.86 -3.07
C GLY A 89 14.80 -7.35 -3.20
N SER A 90 15.50 -6.89 -4.22
CA SER A 90 15.50 -5.48 -4.63
C SER A 90 14.34 -5.20 -5.57
N ILE A 91 13.68 -4.07 -5.35
CA ILE A 91 12.54 -3.63 -6.16
C ILE A 91 12.97 -2.36 -6.90
N SER A 92 12.81 -2.36 -8.21
CA SER A 92 13.16 -1.25 -9.08
C SER A 92 12.01 -0.91 -10.00
N GLY A 93 11.71 0.37 -10.12
CA GLY A 93 10.73 0.88 -11.07
C GLY A 93 11.24 2.11 -11.79
N LYS A 94 10.75 2.33 -13.01
CA LYS A 94 11.12 3.53 -13.77
C LYS A 94 10.30 4.74 -13.36
N LYS A 95 9.05 4.53 -12.97
CA LYS A 95 8.06 5.56 -12.68
C LYS A 95 7.53 5.44 -11.24
N ASP A 96 6.27 5.78 -11.05
CA ASP A 96 5.61 5.92 -9.75
C ASP A 96 5.19 4.58 -9.11
N CYS A 97 4.88 4.65 -7.83
CA CYS A 97 4.27 3.59 -7.03
C CYS A 97 5.14 2.34 -6.88
N ILE A 98 6.23 2.50 -6.15
CA ILE A 98 7.17 1.42 -5.85
C ILE A 98 7.08 1.05 -4.36
N GLY A 99 6.79 -0.20 -4.08
CA GLY A 99 6.70 -0.70 -2.70
C GLY A 99 7.48 -1.97 -2.45
N GLY A 100 8.01 -2.11 -1.25
CA GLY A 100 8.70 -3.35 -0.88
C GLY A 100 7.78 -4.57 -0.93
N ILE A 101 6.49 -4.40 -0.67
CA ILE A 101 5.47 -5.45 -0.73
C ILE A 101 4.47 -5.19 -1.86
N VAL A 102 3.85 -4.01 -1.92
CA VAL A 102 2.83 -3.65 -2.91
C VAL A 102 3.18 -2.31 -3.55
N GLY A 103 3.07 -2.19 -4.87
CA GLY A 103 3.29 -0.93 -5.57
C GLY A 103 2.19 0.09 -5.27
N GLU A 104 0.95 -0.26 -5.55
CA GLU A 104 -0.23 0.60 -5.37
C GLU A 104 -1.36 -0.15 -4.67
N MET A 105 -2.06 0.53 -3.77
CA MET A 105 -3.18 -0.03 -3.02
C MET A 105 -4.38 0.91 -3.10
N ASP A 106 -5.37 0.58 -3.93
CA ASP A 106 -6.65 1.30 -3.98
C ASP A 106 -7.62 0.77 -2.93
N LEU A 107 -7.49 -0.50 -2.57
CA LEU A 107 -8.37 -1.18 -1.62
C LEU A 107 -7.64 -2.30 -0.87
N GLY A 108 -8.28 -2.83 0.15
CA GLY A 108 -7.83 -4.01 0.87
C GLY A 108 -6.89 -3.72 2.04
N ILE A 109 -6.07 -4.70 2.37
CA ILE A 109 -5.13 -4.60 3.50
C ILE A 109 -3.83 -5.34 3.27
N VAL A 110 -2.73 -4.73 3.72
CA VAL A 110 -1.45 -5.40 3.96
C VAL A 110 -1.28 -5.62 5.46
N LEU A 111 -1.16 -6.86 5.88
CA LEU A 111 -1.09 -7.25 7.28
C LEU A 111 0.14 -8.12 7.58
N SER A 112 0.90 -7.76 8.61
CA SER A 112 2.02 -8.54 9.13
C SER A 112 3.02 -8.97 8.03
N CYS A 113 3.36 -8.03 7.16
CA CYS A 113 4.32 -8.24 6.08
C CYS A 113 5.67 -7.61 6.41
N GLU A 114 6.73 -8.15 5.82
CA GLU A 114 8.09 -7.68 6.04
C GLU A 114 8.79 -7.37 4.72
N ALA A 115 9.46 -6.22 4.65
CA ALA A 115 10.24 -5.83 3.48
C ALA A 115 11.70 -5.53 3.84
N TYR A 116 12.60 -6.13 3.09
CA TYR A 116 14.04 -6.00 3.19
C TYR A 116 14.65 -5.67 1.84
N GLY A 117 15.94 -5.32 1.81
CA GLY A 117 16.67 -5.04 0.57
C GLY A 117 16.59 -3.57 0.15
N SER A 118 16.02 -3.28 -0.99
CA SER A 118 15.87 -1.92 -1.50
C SER A 118 14.61 -1.75 -2.33
N ALA A 119 14.05 -0.53 -2.31
CA ALA A 119 12.99 -0.12 -3.22
C ALA A 119 13.35 1.23 -3.86
N ARG A 120 13.39 1.29 -5.18
CA ARG A 120 13.87 2.43 -5.92
C ARG A 120 12.98 2.77 -7.11
N SER A 121 12.72 4.06 -7.29
CA SER A 121 12.22 4.61 -8.54
C SER A 121 13.30 5.43 -9.24
N GLU A 122 13.46 5.26 -10.55
CA GLU A 122 14.45 6.01 -11.33
C GLU A 122 14.04 7.48 -11.52
N THR A 123 12.77 7.73 -11.84
CA THR A 123 12.29 9.08 -12.18
C THR A 123 10.98 9.45 -11.48
N GLY A 124 10.35 8.50 -10.81
CA GLY A 124 9.02 8.63 -10.23
C GLY A 124 9.01 8.93 -8.74
N SER A 125 7.81 9.04 -8.25
CA SER A 125 7.44 9.35 -6.88
C SER A 125 6.73 8.16 -6.23
N TYR A 126 6.37 8.30 -4.95
CA TYR A 126 5.63 7.31 -4.18
C TYR A 126 6.42 6.01 -4.00
N VAL A 127 7.51 6.12 -3.25
CA VAL A 127 8.34 4.96 -2.90
C VAL A 127 8.15 4.63 -1.41
N GLY A 128 7.71 3.42 -1.11
CA GLY A 128 7.45 2.98 0.26
C GLY A 128 8.11 1.67 0.63
N GLY A 129 8.43 1.52 1.89
CA GLY A 129 8.99 0.26 2.38
C GLY A 129 8.01 -0.90 2.30
N ILE A 130 6.73 -0.64 2.49
CA ILE A 130 5.64 -1.62 2.33
C ILE A 130 4.82 -1.30 1.08
N ALA A 131 4.26 -0.11 0.95
CA ALA A 131 3.48 0.29 -0.20
C ALA A 131 3.95 1.63 -0.80
N GLY A 132 3.95 1.76 -2.12
CA GLY A 132 4.28 3.01 -2.79
C GLY A 132 3.21 4.07 -2.58
N LEU A 133 2.01 3.83 -3.07
CA LEU A 133 0.82 4.65 -2.89
C LEU A 133 -0.28 3.82 -2.25
N SER A 134 -1.05 4.40 -1.31
CA SER A 134 -2.12 3.65 -0.67
C SER A 134 -3.34 4.50 -0.37
N SER A 135 -4.51 3.99 -0.70
CA SER A 135 -5.84 4.42 -0.22
C SER A 135 -6.42 3.44 0.81
N ALA A 136 -5.64 2.46 1.27
CA ALA A 136 -6.09 1.29 2.02
C ALA A 136 -5.27 1.06 3.29
N GLY A 137 -5.53 -0.05 3.99
CA GLY A 137 -4.95 -0.35 5.28
C GLY A 137 -3.57 -1.03 5.22
N ILE A 138 -2.61 -0.54 6.03
CA ILE A 138 -1.34 -1.21 6.28
C ILE A 138 -1.20 -1.38 7.80
N ARG A 139 -1.08 -2.63 8.25
CA ARG A 139 -1.03 -2.91 9.69
C ARG A 139 0.06 -3.91 10.07
N SER A 140 0.64 -3.71 11.25
CA SER A 140 1.60 -4.64 11.88
C SER A 140 2.74 -5.08 10.96
N SER A 141 3.16 -4.21 10.06
CA SER A 141 4.15 -4.54 9.03
C SER A 141 5.50 -3.87 9.31
N TRP A 142 6.57 -4.48 8.81
CA TRP A 142 7.93 -4.06 9.12
C TRP A 142 8.72 -3.78 7.86
N ALA A 143 9.45 -2.67 7.85
CA ALA A 143 10.30 -2.28 6.74
C ALA A 143 11.73 -2.04 7.23
N LYS A 144 12.69 -2.77 6.64
CA LYS A 144 14.13 -2.59 6.87
C LYS A 144 14.86 -2.64 5.54
N LEU A 145 14.94 -1.49 4.87
CA LEU A 145 15.49 -1.41 3.53
C LEU A 145 15.99 0.00 3.19
N THR A 146 16.67 0.09 2.05
CA THR A 146 17.07 1.37 1.45
C THR A 146 16.03 1.83 0.44
N LEU A 147 15.70 3.12 0.48
CA LEU A 147 14.70 3.75 -0.37
C LEU A 147 15.31 4.86 -1.20
N SER A 148 14.86 5.01 -2.44
CA SER A 148 15.25 6.09 -3.33
C SER A 148 14.12 6.42 -4.30
N GLY A 149 13.82 7.71 -4.49
CA GLY A 149 12.79 8.17 -5.41
C GLY A 149 12.76 9.69 -5.47
N LYS A 150 12.10 10.24 -6.47
CA LYS A 150 12.06 11.69 -6.68
C LYS A 150 11.32 12.43 -5.59
N SER A 151 10.19 11.89 -5.14
CA SER A 151 9.35 12.55 -4.14
C SER A 151 8.47 11.53 -3.41
N SER A 152 8.00 11.90 -2.22
CA SER A 152 7.09 11.07 -1.42
C SER A 152 7.67 9.69 -1.11
N VAL A 153 8.80 9.71 -0.38
CA VAL A 153 9.51 8.51 0.02
C VAL A 153 9.26 8.24 1.51
N GLY A 154 8.68 7.10 1.83
CA GLY A 154 8.31 6.76 3.22
C GLY A 154 8.69 5.36 3.63
N GLY A 155 9.09 5.21 4.90
CA GLY A 155 9.56 3.93 5.42
C GLY A 155 8.51 2.82 5.41
N ILE A 156 7.23 3.15 5.50
CA ILE A 156 6.11 2.22 5.36
C ILE A 156 5.34 2.54 4.08
N VAL A 157 4.88 3.76 3.89
CA VAL A 157 4.12 4.17 2.70
C VAL A 157 4.73 5.43 2.09
N GLY A 158 4.89 5.47 0.78
CA GLY A 158 5.36 6.66 0.07
C GLY A 158 4.39 7.82 0.25
N SER A 159 3.12 7.59 -0.01
CA SER A 159 2.03 8.54 0.22
C SER A 159 0.70 7.81 0.43
N GLY A 160 -0.18 8.41 1.22
CA GLY A 160 -1.61 8.14 1.09
C GLY A 160 -2.16 8.80 -0.19
N SER A 161 -3.28 8.31 -0.68
CA SER A 161 -4.02 8.94 -1.77
C SER A 161 -4.91 10.06 -1.23
N GLU A 162 -5.00 11.14 -2.01
CA GLU A 162 -5.96 12.23 -1.77
C GLU A 162 -7.36 11.92 -2.30
N ASP A 163 -7.53 10.77 -2.96
CA ASP A 163 -8.79 10.46 -3.62
C ASP A 163 -9.90 10.22 -2.58
N THR A 164 -10.67 11.28 -2.35
CA THR A 164 -11.86 11.27 -1.50
C THR A 164 -13.12 10.86 -2.27
N SER A 165 -12.98 10.39 -3.51
CA SER A 165 -14.10 10.05 -4.38
C SER A 165 -14.79 8.75 -3.98
N SER A 166 -14.14 7.91 -3.18
CA SER A 166 -14.81 6.78 -2.56
C SER A 166 -15.72 7.30 -1.44
N SER A 167 -17.01 7.13 -1.60
CA SER A 167 -18.04 7.45 -0.60
C SER A 167 -17.87 6.71 0.72
N ALA A 168 -16.86 5.91 0.83
CA ALA A 168 -16.53 5.01 1.91
C ALA A 168 -15.49 5.53 2.91
N GLY A 169 -14.97 6.74 2.77
CA GLY A 169 -14.33 7.47 3.88
C GLY A 169 -13.06 6.90 4.50
N SER A 170 -12.45 5.85 4.01
CA SER A 170 -11.17 5.39 4.50
C SER A 170 -10.05 5.67 3.50
N GLY A 171 -9.40 6.78 3.71
CA GLY A 171 -8.09 7.01 3.13
C GLY A 171 -7.05 6.04 3.71
N CYS A 172 -5.81 6.19 3.30
CA CYS A 172 -4.68 5.42 3.80
C CYS A 172 -4.66 5.35 5.34
N THR A 173 -4.61 4.15 5.90
CA THR A 173 -4.41 3.94 7.33
C THR A 173 -3.15 3.11 7.58
N VAL A 174 -2.26 3.60 8.44
CA VAL A 174 -1.02 2.90 8.80
C VAL A 174 -0.98 2.74 10.32
N THR A 175 -1.07 1.49 10.78
CA THR A 175 -1.15 1.21 12.23
C THR A 175 -0.16 0.13 12.66
N ASP A 176 0.43 0.32 13.83
CA ASP A 176 1.31 -0.65 14.51
C ASP A 176 2.49 -1.11 13.66
N CYS A 177 2.97 -0.27 12.74
CA CYS A 177 4.07 -0.58 11.85
C CYS A 177 5.41 -0.13 12.41
N ARG A 178 6.48 -0.76 11.92
CA ARG A 178 7.85 -0.42 12.32
C ARG A 178 8.76 -0.21 11.13
N SER A 179 9.60 0.79 11.22
CA SER A 179 10.50 1.19 10.14
C SER A 179 11.92 1.39 10.62
N LEU A 180 12.86 0.80 9.88
CA LEU A 180 14.28 1.04 9.98
C LEU A 180 14.81 1.21 8.55
N VAL A 181 14.66 2.40 7.98
CA VAL A 181 14.98 2.67 6.59
C VAL A 181 16.04 3.75 6.44
N VAL A 182 16.74 3.68 5.34
CA VAL A 182 17.63 4.74 4.86
C VAL A 182 17.04 5.28 3.56
N VAL A 183 16.85 6.58 3.49
CA VAL A 183 16.48 7.27 2.25
C VAL A 183 17.73 7.86 1.64
N GLU A 184 18.15 7.33 0.48
CA GLU A 184 19.36 7.79 -0.22
C GLU A 184 19.11 9.05 -1.05
N ASP A 185 18.01 9.03 -1.83
CA ASP A 185 17.61 10.17 -2.67
C ASP A 185 16.13 10.47 -2.52
N CYS A 186 15.83 11.73 -2.26
CA CYS A 186 14.47 12.25 -2.27
C CYS A 186 14.50 13.79 -2.33
N ASP A 187 13.96 14.38 -3.39
CA ASP A 187 13.92 15.83 -3.55
C ASP A 187 12.92 16.47 -2.59
N GLN A 188 11.77 15.83 -2.39
CA GLN A 188 10.67 16.39 -1.60
C GLN A 188 9.89 15.29 -0.86
N PHE A 189 9.36 15.61 0.31
CA PHE A 189 8.46 14.77 1.11
C PHE A 189 9.05 13.40 1.46
N SER A 190 9.81 13.38 2.54
CA SER A 190 10.38 12.14 3.07
C SER A 190 10.00 11.93 4.53
N GLY A 191 9.80 10.67 4.93
CA GLY A 191 9.50 10.30 6.31
C GLY A 191 9.83 8.86 6.63
N ALA A 192 10.11 8.58 7.89
CA ALA A 192 10.43 7.22 8.33
C ALA A 192 9.21 6.29 8.33
N ILE A 193 7.99 6.83 8.40
CA ILE A 193 6.74 6.08 8.26
C ILE A 193 6.06 6.44 6.94
N SER A 194 5.79 7.72 6.69
CA SER A 194 5.16 8.17 5.44
C SER A 194 5.88 9.39 4.88
N GLY A 195 6.07 9.40 3.58
CA GLY A 195 6.63 10.55 2.87
C GLY A 195 5.71 11.78 2.92
N ARG A 196 4.39 11.59 2.90
CA ARG A 196 3.40 12.67 2.99
C ARG A 196 2.42 12.44 4.13
N ASP A 197 1.90 13.54 4.67
CA ASP A 197 0.88 13.53 5.72
C ASP A 197 -0.54 13.43 5.10
N LEU A 198 -0.76 12.32 4.41
CA LEU A 198 -2.02 11.98 3.77
C LEU A 198 -2.46 10.61 4.27
N GLY A 199 -3.23 10.58 5.33
CA GLY A 199 -3.70 9.35 5.93
C GLY A 199 -3.87 9.43 7.45
N VAL A 200 -4.23 8.31 8.03
CA VAL A 200 -4.34 8.12 9.49
C VAL A 200 -3.20 7.24 9.98
N PHE A 201 -2.39 7.77 10.87
CA PHE A 201 -1.22 7.09 11.42
C PHE A 201 -1.43 6.84 12.90
N ARG A 202 -1.21 5.61 13.40
CA ARG A 202 -1.37 5.27 14.83
C ARG A 202 -0.38 4.19 15.24
N GLY A 203 0.24 4.35 16.38
CA GLY A 203 1.09 3.32 17.01
C GLY A 203 2.30 2.89 16.17
N ASN A 204 2.76 3.76 15.25
CA ASN A 204 3.91 3.42 14.42
C ASN A 204 5.20 3.88 15.07
N TYR A 205 6.26 3.08 14.91
CA TYR A 205 7.58 3.37 15.46
C TYR A 205 8.65 3.32 14.37
N PHE A 206 9.68 4.14 14.54
CA PHE A 206 10.80 4.15 13.61
C PHE A 206 12.15 4.36 14.31
N VAL A 207 13.20 3.87 13.67
CA VAL A 207 14.58 4.17 14.05
C VAL A 207 15.23 4.94 12.92
N SER A 208 15.64 6.17 13.18
CA SER A 208 16.38 6.98 12.23
C SER A 208 16.99 8.20 12.91
N ASP A 209 18.23 8.50 12.56
CA ASP A 209 18.93 9.71 13.00
C ASP A 209 18.63 10.92 12.10
N THR A 210 18.14 10.68 10.89
CA THR A 210 17.98 11.73 9.87
C THR A 210 16.54 12.01 9.50
N LEU A 211 15.67 11.00 9.57
CA LEU A 211 14.26 11.13 9.18
C LEU A 211 13.36 11.44 10.38
N ARG A 212 12.28 12.15 10.11
CA ARG A 212 11.13 12.27 11.00
C ARG A 212 10.04 11.28 10.58
N GLY A 213 9.03 11.11 11.43
CA GLY A 213 8.01 10.09 11.22
C GLY A 213 7.19 10.28 9.95
N VAL A 214 6.52 11.42 9.80
CA VAL A 214 5.61 11.72 8.68
C VAL A 214 5.93 13.10 8.14
N ASP A 215 6.26 13.20 6.87
CA ASP A 215 6.56 14.46 6.18
C ASP A 215 7.38 15.45 7.04
N ARG A 216 8.55 14.99 7.47
CA ARG A 216 9.48 15.77 8.31
C ARG A 216 8.96 16.12 9.72
N ARG A 217 7.86 15.53 10.17
CA ARG A 217 7.29 15.69 11.50
C ARG A 217 7.28 14.36 12.26
N SER A 218 7.51 14.41 13.55
CA SER A 218 7.29 13.28 14.45
C SER A 218 6.10 13.60 15.34
N LEU A 219 5.11 12.74 15.33
CA LEU A 219 3.82 12.97 15.97
C LEU A 219 3.58 11.89 17.01
N SER A 220 3.38 12.32 18.26
CA SER A 220 3.11 11.40 19.36
C SER A 220 1.86 10.57 19.13
N GLY A 221 1.93 9.28 19.42
CA GLY A 221 0.85 8.31 19.18
C GLY A 221 0.66 7.93 17.70
N GLN A 222 1.37 8.56 16.79
CA GLN A 222 1.22 8.34 15.35
C GLN A 222 2.47 7.74 14.71
N ALA A 223 3.61 8.42 14.90
CA ALA A 223 4.90 8.00 14.36
C ALA A 223 6.00 8.47 15.30
N GLU A 224 6.44 7.60 16.18
CA GLU A 224 7.36 7.91 17.26
C GLU A 224 8.75 7.33 16.99
N PRO A 225 9.82 8.09 17.26
CA PRO A 225 11.16 7.54 17.24
C PRO A 225 11.33 6.53 18.38
N MET A 226 12.08 5.48 18.13
CA MET A 226 12.51 4.53 19.14
C MET A 226 14.01 4.29 19.06
N ASP A 227 14.61 3.95 20.16
CA ASP A 227 16.01 3.57 20.19
C ASP A 227 16.21 2.16 19.62
N TYR A 228 17.33 1.98 18.94
CA TYR A 228 17.76 0.65 18.51
C TYR A 228 18.36 -0.07 19.72
N ALA A 229 17.64 -1.03 20.26
CA ALA A 229 18.10 -1.85 21.38
C ALA A 229 18.76 -3.14 20.89
#